data_201cd313820da44d611c4b427989c2ec
#
_entry.id   201cd313820da44d611c4b427989c2ec
#
_cell.length_a   1.000
_cell.length_b   1.000
_cell.length_c   1.000
_cell.angle_alpha   90.00
_cell.angle_beta   90.00
_cell.angle_gamma   90.00
#
_symmetry.space_group_name_H-M   'P 1'
#
loop_
_entity.id
_entity.type
_entity.pdbx_description
1 polymer ?
#
loop_
_entity_poly.entity_id
_entity_poly.type
_entity_poly.pdbx_seq_one_letter_code
_entity_poly.pdbx_strand_id
1 'polypeptide(L)'
;MADQSKNKWFPWRRLLRSTQTPKPETREVAVSQVTDKYSEYPSDGLTPVRLAEIFKEADAGDVLRQAELFEEMEEKDPHLFSQLQTRKNAVTGLDYEVIPFDSHDPRDKEIAEFVEAQIGGIEGFEDVMLDLLDAIGKGFAVSEIMWSYDEGHVVVGDIRSRHQKRFFWDTVDDSFKVRTQDAPEGILLPKNKFIVHKYKARSGHPSRAGVLRVVSRMYLFKNYTLKDWVAFCEVFGMPLRL
;
A
#
# COMPACT_ATOMS: atom_id res chain seq x y z
N MET A 1 -44.00 -22.51 1.42
CA MET A 1 -42.84 -23.41 1.21
C MET A 1 -41.61 -22.54 1.27
N ALA A 2 -40.96 -22.44 2.44
CA ALA A 2 -39.80 -21.61 2.68
C ALA A 2 -38.56 -22.39 2.23
N ASP A 3 -37.71 -21.70 1.50
CA ASP A 3 -36.46 -22.18 0.91
C ASP A 3 -35.50 -22.63 2.01
N GLN A 4 -35.27 -23.94 2.14
CA GLN A 4 -34.36 -24.56 3.11
C GLN A 4 -32.92 -24.71 2.56
N SER A 5 -32.51 -23.97 1.53
CA SER A 5 -31.22 -24.20 0.85
C SER A 5 -30.04 -23.33 1.35
N LYS A 6 -30.23 -22.47 2.36
CA LYS A 6 -29.17 -21.52 2.80
C LYS A 6 -28.40 -21.89 4.06
N ASN A 7 -28.58 -23.10 4.60
CA ASN A 7 -27.91 -23.52 5.84
C ASN A 7 -26.99 -24.72 5.65
N LYS A 8 -26.10 -24.69 4.63
CA LYS A 8 -24.94 -25.59 4.62
C LYS A 8 -23.82 -24.94 5.41
N TRP A 9 -23.86 -25.16 6.70
CA TRP A 9 -23.01 -24.63 7.74
C TRP A 9 -21.64 -25.28 7.75
N PHE A 10 -20.60 -24.42 7.75
CA PHE A 10 -19.20 -24.75 7.76
C PHE A 10 -18.77 -25.35 9.11
N PRO A 11 -17.98 -26.43 9.16
CA PRO A 11 -17.55 -27.12 10.38
C PRO A 11 -16.58 -26.33 11.25
N TRP A 12 -16.06 -25.20 10.80
CA TRP A 12 -15.10 -24.36 11.49
C TRP A 12 -15.62 -23.73 12.80
N ARG A 13 -16.91 -23.79 13.10
CA ARG A 13 -17.47 -23.42 14.41
C ARG A 13 -16.75 -24.10 15.60
N ARG A 14 -16.08 -25.21 15.38
CA ARG A 14 -15.35 -25.96 16.41
C ARG A 14 -13.92 -25.47 16.63
N LEU A 15 -13.28 -24.91 15.60
CA LEU A 15 -11.88 -24.48 15.62
C LEU A 15 -11.63 -23.20 16.42
N LEU A 16 -12.60 -22.29 16.43
CA LEU A 16 -12.45 -20.97 17.08
C LEU A 16 -12.73 -20.98 18.58
N ARG A 17 -13.08 -22.11 19.18
CA ARG A 17 -13.53 -22.20 20.58
C ARG A 17 -12.42 -22.38 21.62
N SER A 18 -11.15 -22.56 21.25
CA SER A 18 -10.14 -23.05 22.21
C SER A 18 -8.91 -22.16 22.42
N THR A 19 -8.78 -21.03 21.76
CA THR A 19 -7.67 -20.11 22.01
C THR A 19 -8.22 -18.74 22.41
N GLN A 20 -7.78 -18.24 23.55
CA GLN A 20 -7.96 -16.85 23.95
C GLN A 20 -7.12 -15.95 23.01
N THR A 21 -7.47 -15.91 21.75
CA THR A 21 -6.91 -14.94 20.82
C THR A 21 -7.46 -13.58 21.24
N PRO A 22 -6.61 -12.58 21.51
CA PRO A 22 -7.10 -11.25 21.83
C PRO A 22 -8.04 -10.82 20.70
N LYS A 23 -9.20 -10.29 21.05
CA LYS A 23 -10.15 -9.77 20.06
C LYS A 23 -9.44 -8.72 19.22
N PRO A 24 -9.51 -8.80 17.89
CA PRO A 24 -8.87 -7.80 17.05
C PRO A 24 -9.54 -6.43 17.27
N GLU A 25 -8.76 -5.38 17.08
CA GLU A 25 -9.25 -4.00 17.09
C GLU A 25 -10.21 -3.82 15.92
N THR A 26 -11.50 -3.62 16.20
CA THR A 26 -12.53 -3.40 15.17
C THR A 26 -12.62 -1.95 14.73
N ARG A 27 -12.21 -1.01 15.62
CA ARG A 27 -12.21 0.42 15.32
C ARG A 27 -11.16 0.72 14.24
N GLU A 28 -11.50 1.66 13.35
CA GLU A 28 -10.55 2.20 12.38
C GLU A 28 -9.44 2.97 13.11
N VAL A 29 -8.18 2.60 12.87
CA VAL A 29 -7.01 3.21 13.51
C VAL A 29 -6.47 4.34 12.65
N ALA A 30 -6.30 4.08 11.36
CA ALA A 30 -5.77 5.05 10.42
C ALA A 30 -6.91 5.82 9.73
N VAL A 31 -7.70 6.58 10.50
CA VAL A 31 -8.83 7.39 9.99
C VAL A 31 -8.31 8.42 9.00
N SER A 32 -8.95 8.53 7.82
CA SER A 32 -8.61 9.54 6.81
C SER A 32 -8.85 10.95 7.34
N GLN A 33 -7.92 11.86 7.09
CA GLN A 33 -7.97 13.23 7.56
C GLN A 33 -8.01 14.21 6.39
N VAL A 34 -8.55 15.40 6.62
CA VAL A 34 -8.55 16.50 5.64
C VAL A 34 -7.10 16.91 5.28
N THR A 35 -6.16 16.75 6.21
CA THR A 35 -4.73 17.00 6.02
C THR A 35 -4.03 15.97 5.14
N ASP A 36 -4.72 14.91 4.72
CA ASP A 36 -4.16 13.95 3.76
C ASP A 36 -4.01 14.54 2.34
N LYS A 37 -4.57 15.74 2.08
CA LYS A 37 -4.38 16.46 0.83
C LYS A 37 -3.02 17.15 0.78
N TYR A 38 -2.46 17.24 -0.43
CA TYR A 38 -1.23 18.01 -0.65
C TYR A 38 -1.47 19.50 -0.38
N SER A 39 -0.59 20.11 0.39
CA SER A 39 -0.54 21.58 0.52
C SER A 39 0.27 22.21 -0.62
N GLU A 40 1.29 21.52 -1.09
CA GLU A 40 2.18 21.92 -2.19
C GLU A 40 2.62 20.68 -2.98
N TYR A 41 2.88 20.85 -4.27
CA TYR A 41 3.43 19.76 -5.09
C TYR A 41 4.93 19.61 -4.83
N PRO A 42 5.42 18.44 -4.38
CA PRO A 42 6.83 18.23 -4.06
C PRO A 42 7.79 18.46 -5.23
N SER A 43 7.32 18.30 -6.47
CA SER A 43 8.15 18.51 -7.67
C SER A 43 8.34 19.99 -8.02
N ASP A 44 7.55 20.89 -7.46
CA ASP A 44 7.69 22.32 -7.71
C ASP A 44 8.98 22.84 -7.07
N GLY A 45 9.87 23.33 -7.91
CA GLY A 45 11.21 23.75 -7.51
C GLY A 45 12.11 22.61 -7.00
N LEU A 46 11.83 21.36 -7.43
CA LEU A 46 12.67 20.22 -7.08
C LEU A 46 14.08 20.40 -7.66
N THR A 47 15.09 20.35 -6.81
CA THR A 47 16.50 20.39 -7.16
C THR A 47 17.20 19.10 -6.72
N PRO A 48 18.41 18.80 -7.24
CA PRO A 48 19.18 17.65 -6.74
C PRO A 48 19.44 17.69 -5.25
N VAL A 49 19.61 18.88 -4.67
CA VAL A 49 19.82 19.07 -3.22
C VAL A 49 18.54 18.74 -2.45
N ARG A 50 17.40 19.32 -2.87
CA ARG A 50 16.09 19.04 -2.23
C ARG A 50 15.71 17.57 -2.33
N LEU A 51 15.99 16.91 -3.47
CA LEU A 51 15.77 15.46 -3.63
C LEU A 51 16.62 14.64 -2.65
N ALA A 52 17.89 15.06 -2.45
CA ALA A 52 18.78 14.38 -1.50
C ALA A 52 18.30 14.56 -0.04
N GLU A 53 17.76 15.73 0.30
CA GLU A 53 17.16 16.01 1.62
C GLU A 53 15.96 15.12 1.88
N ILE A 54 15.01 15.02 0.92
CA ILE A 54 13.84 14.15 1.01
C ILE A 54 14.27 12.69 1.27
N PHE A 55 15.30 12.23 0.57
CA PHE A 55 15.79 10.87 0.77
C PHE A 55 16.51 10.67 2.10
N LYS A 56 17.19 11.69 2.60
CA LYS A 56 17.84 11.64 3.91
C LYS A 56 16.80 11.58 5.04
N GLU A 57 15.71 12.32 4.94
CA GLU A 57 14.58 12.23 5.87
C GLU A 57 13.96 10.83 5.87
N ALA A 58 13.70 10.28 4.67
CA ALA A 58 13.18 8.92 4.54
C ALA A 58 14.13 7.84 5.08
N ASP A 59 15.44 8.05 4.95
CA ASP A 59 16.46 7.16 5.52
C ASP A 59 16.53 7.27 7.05
N ALA A 60 16.09 8.40 7.62
CA ALA A 60 15.91 8.59 9.06
C ALA A 60 14.55 8.06 9.58
N GLY A 61 13.70 7.54 8.70
CA GLY A 61 12.42 6.92 9.04
C GLY A 61 11.18 7.76 8.63
N ASP A 62 11.32 9.07 8.40
CA ASP A 62 10.19 9.91 7.96
C ASP A 62 10.03 9.86 6.45
N VAL A 63 9.09 9.06 5.99
CA VAL A 63 8.82 8.83 4.57
C VAL A 63 7.78 9.78 3.96
N LEU A 64 7.26 10.74 4.72
CA LEU A 64 6.15 11.61 4.30
C LEU A 64 6.46 12.28 2.95
N ARG A 65 7.52 13.09 2.89
CA ARG A 65 7.87 13.85 1.68
C ARG A 65 8.28 12.94 0.51
N GLN A 66 8.92 11.79 0.81
CA GLN A 66 9.24 10.81 -0.22
C GLN A 66 7.99 10.17 -0.81
N ALA A 67 7.00 9.82 0.02
CA ALA A 67 5.76 9.21 -0.44
C ALA A 67 4.94 10.17 -1.33
N GLU A 68 4.85 11.44 -0.93
CA GLU A 68 4.18 12.48 -1.72
C GLU A 68 4.89 12.72 -3.07
N LEU A 69 6.22 12.79 -3.06
CA LEU A 69 6.99 12.93 -4.31
C LEU A 69 6.77 11.74 -5.24
N PHE A 70 6.73 10.52 -4.73
CA PHE A 70 6.55 9.32 -5.55
C PHE A 70 5.17 9.25 -6.16
N GLU A 71 4.13 9.64 -5.42
CA GLU A 71 2.76 9.72 -5.95
C GLU A 71 2.68 10.75 -7.08
N GLU A 72 3.23 11.93 -6.87
CA GLU A 72 3.28 12.98 -7.89
C GLU A 72 4.08 12.56 -9.14
N MET A 73 5.19 11.83 -8.97
CA MET A 73 5.96 11.28 -10.09
C MET A 73 5.13 10.30 -10.92
N GLU A 74 4.33 9.47 -10.26
CA GLU A 74 3.45 8.50 -10.90
C GLU A 74 2.31 9.20 -11.66
N GLU A 75 1.75 10.27 -11.10
CA GLU A 75 0.70 11.07 -11.74
C GLU A 75 1.19 11.88 -12.95
N LYS A 76 2.38 12.46 -12.87
CA LYS A 76 2.90 13.39 -13.87
C LYS A 76 3.68 12.73 -15.01
N ASP A 77 4.19 11.52 -14.82
CA ASP A 77 4.96 10.82 -15.85
C ASP A 77 4.18 9.62 -16.43
N PRO A 78 3.54 9.79 -17.62
CA PRO A 78 2.70 8.76 -18.20
C PRO A 78 3.45 7.48 -18.56
N HIS A 79 4.76 7.58 -18.90
CA HIS A 79 5.57 6.40 -19.16
C HIS A 79 5.85 5.61 -17.89
N LEU A 80 6.21 6.31 -16.81
CA LEU A 80 6.43 5.73 -15.48
C LEU A 80 5.16 5.03 -14.98
N PHE A 81 4.02 5.72 -15.06
CA PHE A 81 2.72 5.18 -14.72
C PHE A 81 2.44 3.88 -15.48
N SER A 82 2.57 3.90 -16.81
CA SER A 82 2.34 2.72 -17.66
C SER A 82 3.22 1.53 -17.27
N GLN A 83 4.51 1.76 -16.97
CA GLN A 83 5.43 0.68 -16.58
C GLN A 83 5.09 0.09 -15.20
N LEU A 84 4.66 0.92 -14.25
CA LEU A 84 4.21 0.44 -12.95
C LEU A 84 2.89 -0.34 -13.06
N GLN A 85 1.91 0.17 -13.82
CA GLN A 85 0.66 -0.52 -14.06
C GLN A 85 0.87 -1.88 -14.75
N THR A 86 1.76 -1.96 -15.74
CA THR A 86 2.10 -3.23 -16.38
C THR A 86 2.60 -4.26 -15.39
N ARG A 87 3.43 -3.85 -14.42
CA ARG A 87 3.94 -4.75 -13.38
C ARG A 87 2.87 -5.16 -12.37
N LYS A 88 2.03 -4.22 -11.95
CA LYS A 88 0.92 -4.50 -11.04
C LYS A 88 -0.08 -5.48 -11.70
N ASN A 89 -0.50 -5.18 -12.92
CA ASN A 89 -1.46 -6.01 -13.66
C ASN A 89 -0.92 -7.42 -14.00
N ALA A 90 0.39 -7.58 -14.15
CA ALA A 90 0.99 -8.90 -14.35
C ALA A 90 0.83 -9.83 -13.14
N VAL A 91 0.63 -9.28 -11.95
CA VAL A 91 0.37 -10.05 -10.72
C VAL A 91 -1.13 -10.25 -10.48
N THR A 92 -1.93 -9.17 -10.60
CA THR A 92 -3.38 -9.26 -10.36
C THR A 92 -4.13 -10.07 -11.40
N GLY A 93 -3.57 -10.24 -12.60
CA GLY A 93 -4.13 -11.10 -13.63
C GLY A 93 -3.81 -12.60 -13.47
N LEU A 94 -3.14 -13.00 -12.38
CA LEU A 94 -2.86 -14.41 -12.10
C LEU A 94 -3.95 -14.98 -11.19
N ASP A 95 -4.36 -16.20 -11.49
CA ASP A 95 -5.22 -16.98 -10.59
C ASP A 95 -4.46 -17.28 -9.29
N TYR A 96 -5.14 -17.22 -8.17
CA TYR A 96 -4.60 -17.61 -6.88
C TYR A 96 -5.37 -18.78 -6.28
N GLU A 97 -4.70 -19.56 -5.44
CA GLU A 97 -5.27 -20.71 -4.75
C GLU A 97 -4.84 -20.68 -3.29
N VAL A 98 -5.77 -20.98 -2.39
CA VAL A 98 -5.47 -21.16 -0.96
C VAL A 98 -5.15 -22.63 -0.70
N ILE A 99 -3.90 -22.92 -0.44
CA ILE A 99 -3.41 -24.29 -0.23
C ILE A 99 -3.30 -24.58 1.27
N PRO A 100 -3.82 -25.72 1.79
CA PRO A 100 -3.61 -26.13 3.16
C PRO A 100 -2.13 -26.39 3.45
N PHE A 101 -1.66 -26.08 4.67
CA PHE A 101 -0.27 -26.29 5.06
C PHE A 101 0.12 -27.78 4.97
N ASP A 102 -0.73 -28.67 5.50
CA ASP A 102 -0.62 -30.11 5.27
C ASP A 102 -1.91 -30.62 4.59
N SER A 103 -1.76 -31.07 3.34
CA SER A 103 -2.88 -31.61 2.57
C SER A 103 -3.46 -32.92 3.14
N HIS A 104 -2.82 -33.56 4.09
CA HIS A 104 -3.28 -34.77 4.76
C HIS A 104 -3.97 -34.47 6.10
N ASP A 105 -3.75 -33.28 6.69
CA ASP A 105 -4.42 -32.89 7.93
C ASP A 105 -5.82 -32.30 7.63
N PRO A 106 -6.90 -32.91 8.14
CA PRO A 106 -8.25 -32.37 7.98
C PRO A 106 -8.41 -30.96 8.54
N ARG A 107 -7.67 -30.63 9.61
CA ARG A 107 -7.73 -29.31 10.24
C ARG A 107 -7.16 -28.22 9.35
N ASP A 108 -6.05 -28.50 8.68
CA ASP A 108 -5.43 -27.55 7.77
C ASP A 108 -6.28 -27.31 6.53
N LYS A 109 -7.02 -28.33 6.06
CA LYS A 109 -8.03 -28.17 5.01
C LYS A 109 -9.18 -27.27 5.44
N GLU A 110 -9.74 -27.49 6.63
CA GLU A 110 -10.81 -26.63 7.18
C GLU A 110 -10.34 -25.16 7.30
N ILE A 111 -9.08 -24.94 7.69
CA ILE A 111 -8.50 -23.58 7.77
C ILE A 111 -8.37 -22.97 6.38
N ALA A 112 -7.89 -23.73 5.40
CA ALA A 112 -7.76 -23.25 4.02
C ALA A 112 -9.13 -22.88 3.42
N GLU A 113 -10.12 -23.75 3.56
CA GLU A 113 -11.50 -23.49 3.12
C GLU A 113 -12.09 -22.24 3.80
N PHE A 114 -11.84 -22.06 5.10
CA PHE A 114 -12.27 -20.86 5.80
C PHE A 114 -11.60 -19.58 5.26
N VAL A 115 -10.28 -19.62 5.03
CA VAL A 115 -9.54 -18.47 4.50
C VAL A 115 -9.99 -18.15 3.08
N GLU A 116 -10.19 -19.16 2.23
CA GLU A 116 -10.70 -19.00 0.87
C GLU A 116 -12.08 -18.34 0.87
N ALA A 117 -12.99 -18.79 1.75
CA ALA A 117 -14.30 -18.20 1.91
C ALA A 117 -14.24 -16.74 2.39
N GLN A 118 -13.29 -16.39 3.28
CA GLN A 118 -13.10 -15.02 3.72
C GLN A 118 -12.60 -14.13 2.59
N ILE A 119 -11.60 -14.58 1.81
CA ILE A 119 -11.07 -13.84 0.67
C ILE A 119 -12.14 -13.66 -0.40
N GLY A 120 -12.88 -14.72 -0.74
CA GLY A 120 -13.97 -14.66 -1.71
C GLY A 120 -15.16 -13.79 -1.28
N GLY A 121 -15.28 -13.51 0.02
CA GLY A 121 -16.29 -12.59 0.57
C GLY A 121 -15.88 -11.10 0.54
N ILE A 122 -14.63 -10.78 0.22
CA ILE A 122 -14.15 -9.40 0.15
C ILE A 122 -14.51 -8.82 -1.21
N GLU A 123 -15.37 -7.80 -1.21
CA GLU A 123 -15.71 -7.08 -2.44
C GLU A 123 -14.49 -6.30 -2.95
N GLY A 124 -14.15 -6.49 -4.23
CA GLY A 124 -13.00 -5.81 -4.85
C GLY A 124 -11.63 -6.30 -4.32
N PHE A 125 -11.47 -7.57 -4.01
CA PHE A 125 -10.19 -8.11 -3.56
C PHE A 125 -9.04 -7.86 -4.54
N GLU A 126 -9.32 -7.79 -5.84
CA GLU A 126 -8.32 -7.42 -6.86
C GLU A 126 -7.80 -5.98 -6.66
N ASP A 127 -8.66 -5.05 -6.26
CA ASP A 127 -8.27 -3.67 -5.94
C ASP A 127 -7.37 -3.62 -4.70
N VAL A 128 -7.67 -4.45 -3.69
CA VAL A 128 -6.80 -4.62 -2.51
C VAL A 128 -5.41 -5.12 -2.92
N MET A 129 -5.35 -6.05 -3.86
CA MET A 129 -4.09 -6.55 -4.40
C MET A 129 -3.33 -5.47 -5.15
N LEU A 130 -4.00 -4.67 -5.99
CA LEU A 130 -3.40 -3.52 -6.69
C LEU A 130 -2.82 -2.50 -5.71
N ASP A 131 -3.54 -2.17 -4.64
CA ASP A 131 -3.11 -1.26 -3.60
C ASP A 131 -1.86 -1.78 -2.86
N LEU A 132 -1.82 -3.07 -2.54
CA LEU A 132 -0.64 -3.68 -1.92
C LEU A 132 0.57 -3.71 -2.88
N LEU A 133 0.34 -3.88 -4.17
CA LEU A 133 1.40 -3.85 -5.20
C LEU A 133 1.97 -2.45 -5.43
N ASP A 134 1.37 -1.41 -4.87
CA ASP A 134 1.96 -0.06 -4.82
C ASP A 134 3.34 -0.05 -4.15
N ALA A 135 3.61 -1.04 -3.31
CA ALA A 135 4.93 -1.29 -2.75
C ALA A 135 6.04 -1.44 -3.80
N ILE A 136 5.75 -1.88 -5.03
CA ILE A 136 6.73 -1.99 -6.12
C ILE A 136 7.33 -0.61 -6.41
N GLY A 137 6.49 0.40 -6.51
CA GLY A 137 6.90 1.78 -6.72
C GLY A 137 7.54 2.40 -5.47
N LYS A 138 6.83 2.36 -4.36
CA LYS A 138 7.10 3.15 -3.15
C LYS A 138 7.94 2.42 -2.10
N GLY A 139 8.13 1.10 -2.25
CA GLY A 139 8.96 0.25 -1.37
C GLY A 139 8.17 -0.53 -0.33
N PHE A 140 7.04 -0.01 0.12
CA PHE A 140 6.07 -0.69 0.95
C PHE A 140 4.66 -0.16 0.71
N ALA A 141 3.67 -0.97 1.02
CA ALA A 141 2.26 -0.59 1.06
C ALA A 141 1.61 -1.11 2.33
N VAL A 142 0.62 -0.40 2.82
CA VAL A 142 -0.08 -0.75 4.06
C VAL A 142 -1.57 -0.69 3.83
N SER A 143 -2.25 -1.77 4.19
CA SER A 143 -3.71 -1.83 4.21
C SER A 143 -4.22 -2.16 5.61
N GLU A 144 -5.29 -1.52 6.01
CA GLU A 144 -5.94 -1.73 7.30
C GLU A 144 -7.11 -2.69 7.15
N ILE A 145 -7.14 -3.74 7.97
CA ILE A 145 -8.24 -4.72 7.98
C ILE A 145 -9.36 -4.16 8.86
N MET A 146 -10.53 -4.02 8.26
CA MET A 146 -11.76 -3.63 8.95
C MET A 146 -12.47 -4.90 9.42
N TRP A 147 -12.17 -5.30 10.66
CA TRP A 147 -12.81 -6.46 11.25
C TRP A 147 -14.27 -6.19 11.60
N SER A 148 -15.13 -7.15 11.33
CA SER A 148 -16.52 -7.15 11.73
C SER A 148 -16.87 -8.44 12.49
N TYR A 149 -18.05 -8.45 13.10
CA TYR A 149 -18.60 -9.63 13.76
C TYR A 149 -19.84 -10.10 12.99
N ASP A 150 -19.81 -11.34 12.59
CA ASP A 150 -20.95 -12.01 11.99
C ASP A 150 -21.27 -13.27 12.77
N GLU A 151 -22.50 -13.40 13.24
CA GLU A 151 -22.99 -14.53 14.06
C GLU A 151 -22.04 -14.97 15.20
N GLY A 152 -21.32 -14.00 15.81
CA GLY A 152 -20.37 -14.27 16.89
C GLY A 152 -18.96 -14.67 16.45
N HIS A 153 -18.69 -14.65 15.16
CA HIS A 153 -17.36 -14.86 14.57
C HIS A 153 -16.73 -13.55 14.12
N VAL A 154 -15.41 -13.51 14.18
CA VAL A 154 -14.63 -12.41 13.62
C VAL A 154 -14.42 -12.69 12.14
N VAL A 155 -14.85 -11.76 11.29
CA VAL A 155 -14.75 -11.86 9.83
C VAL A 155 -14.09 -10.59 9.28
N VAL A 156 -13.51 -10.70 8.10
CA VAL A 156 -13.00 -9.54 7.37
C VAL A 156 -14.19 -8.83 6.74
N GLY A 157 -14.50 -7.62 7.21
CA GLY A 157 -15.58 -6.81 6.63
C GLY A 157 -15.12 -6.00 5.43
N ASP A 158 -13.86 -5.50 5.46
CA ASP A 158 -13.27 -4.67 4.41
C ASP A 158 -11.76 -4.61 4.60
N ILE A 159 -11.01 -4.29 3.55
CA ILE A 159 -9.58 -4.00 3.61
C ILE A 159 -9.33 -2.67 2.91
N ARG A 160 -8.83 -1.68 3.66
CA ARG A 160 -8.64 -0.32 3.17
C ARG A 160 -7.17 0.02 3.03
N SER A 161 -6.76 0.44 1.86
CA SER A 161 -5.44 0.98 1.64
C SER A 161 -5.21 2.25 2.45
N ARG A 162 -3.99 2.39 2.95
CA ARG A 162 -3.56 3.56 3.72
C ARG A 162 -2.31 4.16 3.09
N HIS A 163 -2.38 5.46 2.81
CA HIS A 163 -1.27 6.16 2.19
C HIS A 163 0.01 6.05 3.01
N GLN A 164 1.15 5.77 2.36
CA GLN A 164 2.43 5.53 2.99
C GLN A 164 2.92 6.70 3.85
N LYS A 165 2.57 7.96 3.53
CA LYS A 165 2.94 9.16 4.28
C LYS A 165 2.47 9.16 5.74
N ARG A 166 1.48 8.33 6.09
CA ARG A 166 0.95 8.22 7.45
C ARG A 166 1.78 7.33 8.35
N PHE A 167 2.68 6.58 7.77
CA PHE A 167 3.55 5.64 8.47
C PHE A 167 4.96 6.19 8.52
N PHE A 168 5.68 5.78 9.55
CA PHE A 168 7.10 6.02 9.62
C PHE A 168 7.80 4.80 10.22
N TRP A 169 9.08 4.71 9.96
CA TRP A 169 9.91 3.65 10.49
C TRP A 169 10.69 4.17 11.68
N ASP A 170 10.42 3.59 12.85
CA ASP A 170 11.22 3.88 14.04
C ASP A 170 12.53 3.07 13.94
N THR A 171 13.65 3.80 13.85
CA THR A 171 14.99 3.21 13.74
C THR A 171 15.49 2.62 15.06
N VAL A 172 14.88 2.97 16.19
CA VAL A 172 15.24 2.44 17.51
C VAL A 172 14.60 1.07 17.72
N ASP A 173 13.30 0.99 17.44
CA ASP A 173 12.51 -0.23 17.64
C ASP A 173 12.49 -1.14 16.40
N ASP A 174 13.07 -0.70 15.28
CA ASP A 174 13.04 -1.37 13.97
C ASP A 174 11.62 -1.75 13.53
N SER A 175 10.66 -0.87 13.77
CA SER A 175 9.24 -1.13 13.60
C SER A 175 8.50 -0.03 12.84
N PHE A 176 7.40 -0.41 12.17
CA PHE A 176 6.47 0.56 11.62
C PHE A 176 5.55 1.10 12.70
N LYS A 177 5.38 2.43 12.69
CA LYS A 177 4.40 3.16 13.48
C LYS A 177 3.46 3.93 12.57
N VAL A 178 2.23 4.15 13.02
CA VAL A 178 1.23 4.98 12.33
C VAL A 178 1.00 6.26 13.10
N ARG A 179 1.01 7.39 12.40
CA ARG A 179 0.62 8.69 12.96
C ARG A 179 -0.90 8.77 13.03
N THR A 180 -1.41 9.14 14.18
CA THR A 180 -2.84 9.40 14.42
C THR A 180 -3.03 10.81 14.95
N GLN A 181 -4.28 11.31 14.97
CA GLN A 181 -4.56 12.63 15.55
C GLN A 181 -4.20 12.70 17.03
N ASP A 182 -4.46 11.61 17.76
CA ASP A 182 -4.25 11.53 19.20
C ASP A 182 -2.79 11.25 19.57
N ALA A 183 -1.98 10.74 18.61
CA ALA A 183 -0.58 10.41 18.80
C ALA A 183 0.26 10.78 17.55
N PRO A 184 0.67 12.05 17.43
CA PRO A 184 1.52 12.53 16.33
C PRO A 184 2.90 11.84 16.29
N GLU A 185 3.42 11.44 17.46
CA GLU A 185 4.65 10.65 17.62
C GLU A 185 4.50 9.21 17.11
N GLY A 186 3.26 8.80 16.83
CA GLY A 186 2.91 7.49 16.29
C GLY A 186 2.76 6.39 17.32
N ILE A 187 1.93 5.43 16.95
CA ILE A 187 1.67 4.20 17.72
C ILE A 187 2.15 3.00 16.93
N LEU A 188 2.55 1.94 17.62
CA LEU A 188 2.83 0.64 17.02
C LEU A 188 1.57 0.13 16.31
N LEU A 189 1.76 -0.54 15.19
CA LEU A 189 0.65 -1.16 14.48
C LEU A 189 0.03 -2.26 15.35
N PRO A 190 -1.27 -2.18 15.69
CA PRO A 190 -1.95 -3.24 16.43
C PRO A 190 -1.84 -4.58 15.68
N LYS A 191 -1.64 -5.66 16.45
CA LYS A 191 -1.53 -7.00 15.88
C LYS A 191 -2.79 -7.37 15.10
N ASN A 192 -2.61 -8.02 13.97
CA ASN A 192 -3.68 -8.51 13.09
C ASN A 192 -4.64 -7.41 12.58
N LYS A 193 -4.21 -6.13 12.61
CA LYS A 193 -5.00 -5.00 12.13
C LYS A 193 -4.51 -4.48 10.78
N PHE A 194 -3.23 -4.64 10.48
CA PHE A 194 -2.61 -4.12 9.28
C PHE A 194 -1.90 -5.21 8.47
N ILE A 195 -2.05 -5.14 7.16
CA ILE A 195 -1.24 -5.88 6.19
C ILE A 195 -0.14 -4.92 5.75
N VAL A 196 1.11 -5.28 6.02
CA VAL A 196 2.28 -4.50 5.58
C VAL A 196 3.01 -5.28 4.51
N HIS A 197 2.80 -4.90 3.26
CA HIS A 197 3.53 -5.47 2.13
C HIS A 197 4.84 -4.71 1.90
N LYS A 198 5.96 -5.41 1.84
CA LYS A 198 7.31 -4.85 1.63
C LYS A 198 7.86 -5.39 0.31
N TYR A 199 8.13 -4.49 -0.63
CA TYR A 199 8.82 -4.86 -1.85
C TYR A 199 10.31 -5.06 -1.57
N LYS A 200 10.73 -6.32 -1.55
CA LYS A 200 12.09 -6.71 -1.15
C LYS A 200 13.04 -6.78 -2.35
N ALA A 201 13.19 -5.67 -3.10
CA ALA A 201 14.12 -5.59 -4.21
C ALA A 201 15.59 -5.59 -3.77
N ARG A 202 15.86 -5.19 -2.52
CA ARG A 202 17.20 -5.07 -1.95
C ARG A 202 17.15 -5.21 -0.42
N SER A 203 18.29 -5.47 0.20
CA SER A 203 18.42 -5.44 1.65
C SER A 203 18.35 -4.01 2.20
N GLY A 204 17.99 -3.88 3.47
CA GLY A 204 17.90 -2.61 4.19
C GLY A 204 16.47 -2.11 4.35
N HIS A 205 16.33 -0.82 4.66
CA HIS A 205 15.06 -0.20 4.99
C HIS A 205 14.06 -0.28 3.83
N PRO A 206 12.78 -0.61 4.08
CA PRO A 206 11.78 -0.76 3.03
C PRO A 206 11.60 0.49 2.15
N SER A 207 11.69 1.70 2.70
CA SER A 207 11.60 2.96 1.94
C SER A 207 12.63 3.10 0.81
N ARG A 208 13.72 2.34 0.89
CA ARG A 208 14.81 2.36 -0.09
C ARG A 208 14.65 1.34 -1.20
N ALA A 209 13.69 0.43 -1.08
CA ALA A 209 13.53 -0.69 -2.01
C ALA A 209 12.69 -0.33 -3.24
N GLY A 210 11.87 0.72 -3.18
CA GLY A 210 10.96 1.11 -4.25
C GLY A 210 11.66 1.53 -5.55
N VAL A 211 11.06 1.17 -6.68
CA VAL A 211 11.54 1.53 -8.02
C VAL A 211 11.57 3.04 -8.21
N LEU A 212 10.59 3.77 -7.66
CA LEU A 212 10.49 5.23 -7.79
C LEU A 212 11.71 5.93 -7.21
N ARG A 213 12.31 5.41 -6.13
CA ARG A 213 13.55 5.96 -5.59
C ARG A 213 14.72 5.89 -6.58
N VAL A 214 14.80 4.82 -7.35
CA VAL A 214 15.87 4.62 -8.34
C VAL A 214 15.71 5.58 -9.51
N VAL A 215 14.47 5.75 -10.00
CA VAL A 215 14.20 6.55 -11.20
C VAL A 215 14.04 8.05 -10.93
N SER A 216 13.92 8.47 -9.66
CA SER A 216 13.64 9.86 -9.28
C SER A 216 14.67 10.87 -9.80
N ARG A 217 15.96 10.50 -9.88
CA ARG A 217 16.97 11.37 -10.47
C ARG A 217 16.76 11.57 -11.96
N MET A 218 16.40 10.51 -12.68
CA MET A 218 16.10 10.61 -14.12
C MET A 218 14.80 11.37 -14.35
N TYR A 219 13.80 11.21 -13.50
CA TYR A 219 12.60 12.03 -13.50
C TYR A 219 12.92 13.52 -13.36
N LEU A 220 13.78 13.89 -12.42
CA LEU A 220 14.22 15.27 -12.21
C LEU A 220 14.90 15.84 -13.47
N PHE A 221 15.86 15.12 -14.05
CA PHE A 221 16.56 15.56 -15.24
C PHE A 221 15.65 15.63 -16.47
N LYS A 222 14.73 14.67 -16.63
CA LYS A 222 13.71 14.69 -17.68
C LYS A 222 12.88 15.97 -17.60
N ASN A 223 12.44 16.38 -16.41
CA ASN A 223 11.64 17.58 -16.22
C ASN A 223 12.43 18.86 -16.58
N TYR A 224 13.72 18.94 -16.25
CA TYR A 224 14.57 20.05 -16.68
C TYR A 224 14.70 20.10 -18.21
N THR A 225 15.01 18.98 -18.83
CA THR A 225 15.16 18.88 -20.29
C THR A 225 13.86 19.24 -21.02
N LEU A 226 12.71 18.79 -20.52
CA LEU A 226 11.41 19.16 -21.10
C LEU A 226 11.13 20.65 -20.99
N LYS A 227 11.41 21.25 -19.84
CA LYS A 227 11.25 22.69 -19.63
C LYS A 227 12.13 23.51 -20.59
N ASP A 228 13.40 23.13 -20.72
CA ASP A 228 14.34 23.80 -21.62
C ASP A 228 13.92 23.63 -23.08
N TRP A 229 13.41 22.45 -23.45
CA TRP A 229 12.91 22.19 -24.79
C TRP A 229 11.67 23.03 -25.12
N VAL A 230 10.73 23.15 -24.20
CA VAL A 230 9.54 24.00 -24.37
C VAL A 230 9.97 25.47 -24.54
N ALA A 231 10.87 25.96 -23.70
CA ALA A 231 11.41 27.32 -23.83
C ALA A 231 12.13 27.53 -25.17
N PHE A 232 12.89 26.56 -25.62
CA PHE A 232 13.52 26.60 -26.96
C PHE A 232 12.48 26.66 -28.06
N CYS A 233 11.42 25.86 -28.01
CA CYS A 233 10.34 25.88 -28.99
C CYS A 233 9.58 27.23 -29.00
N GLU A 234 9.38 27.84 -27.84
CA GLU A 234 8.76 29.18 -27.76
C GLU A 234 9.56 30.25 -28.48
N VAL A 235 10.88 30.21 -28.34
CA VAL A 235 11.80 31.22 -28.93
C VAL A 235 12.05 30.95 -30.41
N PHE A 236 12.32 29.72 -30.79
CA PHE A 236 12.78 29.34 -32.12
C PHE A 236 11.73 28.59 -32.98
N GLY A 237 10.58 28.19 -32.39
CA GLY A 237 9.53 27.47 -33.12
C GLY A 237 8.63 28.36 -33.97
N MET A 238 8.75 29.70 -33.88
CA MET A 238 8.00 30.59 -34.77
C MET A 238 8.74 30.75 -36.10
N PRO A 239 8.07 30.48 -37.24
CA PRO A 239 8.66 30.75 -38.56
C PRO A 239 8.94 32.27 -38.68
N LEU A 240 10.14 32.61 -39.16
CA LEU A 240 10.46 33.98 -39.54
C LEU A 240 9.44 34.44 -40.59
N ARG A 241 8.59 35.39 -40.24
CA ARG A 241 7.76 36.12 -41.22
C ARG A 241 8.68 37.12 -41.91
N LEU A 242 9.06 36.79 -43.15
CA LEU A 242 9.70 37.71 -44.13
C LEU A 242 8.64 38.61 -44.71
#